data_4efcee2a05ca562a9cb957c1b77232a9
#
_entry.id   4efcee2a05ca562a9cb957c1b77232a9
#
_cell.length_a   1.000
_cell.length_b   1.000
_cell.length_c   1.000
_cell.angle_alpha   90.00
_cell.angle_beta   90.00
_cell.angle_gamma   90.00
#
_symmetry.space_group_name_H-M   'P 1'
#
loop_
_entity.id
_entity.type
_entity.pdbx_description
1 polymer ?
#
loop_
_entity_poly.entity_id
_entity_poly.type
_entity_poly.pdbx_seq_one_letter_code
_entity_poly.pdbx_strand_id
1 'polypeptide(L)' 'MPKSGSTMATHDVQVQMDKDNSIRTFATDYRLRNGDRVQVLQDGKVGPCNSRNAVCSGRA' A
#
# COMPACT_ATOMS: atom_id res chain seq x y z
N MET A 1 -10.35 11.10 24.99
CA MET A 1 -8.94 10.88 24.95
C MET A 1 -8.52 9.93 23.87
N PRO A 2 -7.69 10.37 23.02
CA PRO A 2 -7.28 9.50 21.92
C PRO A 2 -6.45 8.34 22.42
N LYS A 3 -6.56 7.29 21.68
CA LYS A 3 -5.89 6.11 21.99
C LYS A 3 -4.47 6.18 21.53
N SER A 4 -3.58 6.31 22.38
CA SER A 4 -2.21 6.45 21.96
C SER A 4 -1.54 5.13 21.69
N GLY A 5 -2.15 4.04 22.07
CA GLY A 5 -1.55 2.76 21.87
C GLY A 5 -1.67 2.20 20.48
N SER A 6 -2.44 2.83 19.66
CA SER A 6 -2.64 2.35 18.31
C SER A 6 -1.39 2.57 17.49
N THR A 7 -0.82 1.51 16.99
CA THR A 7 0.37 1.61 16.17
C THR A 7 0.05 1.52 14.69
N MET A 8 -1.16 1.13 14.36
CA MET A 8 -1.55 0.97 12.98
C MET A 8 -2.68 1.91 12.69
N ALA A 9 -2.40 2.91 11.92
CA ALA A 9 -3.40 3.87 11.50
C ALA A 9 -3.55 3.76 10.00
N THR A 10 -4.78 3.55 9.57
CA THR A 10 -5.05 3.47 8.14
C THR A 10 -4.90 4.85 7.53
N HIS A 11 -4.18 4.93 6.44
CA HIS A 11 -3.99 6.18 5.72
C HIS A 11 -3.99 5.90 4.23
N ASP A 12 -4.12 6.95 3.46
CA ASP A 12 -4.15 6.83 2.01
C ASP A 12 -2.75 6.94 1.44
N VAL A 13 -2.51 6.16 0.41
CA VAL A 13 -1.24 6.20 -0.30
C VAL A 13 -1.53 6.19 -1.80
N GLN A 14 -0.77 6.96 -2.54
CA GLN A 14 -0.89 6.97 -3.99
C GLN A 14 0.00 5.88 -4.55
N VAL A 15 -0.58 5.08 -5.43
CA VAL A 15 0.11 3.94 -6.02
C VAL A 15 0.08 4.10 -7.53
N GLN A 16 1.25 4.03 -8.14
CA GLN A 16 1.34 4.00 -9.59
C GLN A 16 1.20 2.54 -10.04
N MET A 17 0.13 2.28 -10.77
CA MET A 17 -0.17 0.93 -11.23
C MET A 17 0.79 0.53 -12.33
N ASP A 18 1.25 -0.72 -12.27
CA ASP A 18 2.20 -1.21 -13.26
C ASP A 18 1.57 -1.45 -14.62
N LYS A 19 0.28 -1.74 -14.65
CA LYS A 19 -0.32 -2.18 -15.89
C LYS A 19 -0.47 -1.06 -16.91
N ASP A 20 -0.71 0.16 -16.44
CA ASP A 20 -0.94 1.27 -17.36
C ASP A 20 -0.36 2.58 -16.83
N ASN A 21 0.44 2.50 -15.78
CA ASN A 21 1.09 3.67 -15.16
C ASN A 21 0.11 4.69 -14.60
N SER A 22 -1.12 4.30 -14.38
CA SER A 22 -2.07 5.21 -13.77
C SER A 22 -1.82 5.31 -12.27
N ILE A 23 -2.22 6.43 -11.70
CA ILE A 23 -2.04 6.65 -10.28
C ILE A 23 -3.38 6.52 -9.60
N ARG A 24 -3.43 5.69 -8.57
CA ARG A 24 -4.64 5.49 -7.79
C ARG A 24 -4.33 5.63 -6.33
N THR A 25 -5.33 6.00 -5.57
CA THR A 25 -5.21 6.13 -4.12
C THR A 25 -5.80 4.91 -3.46
N PHE A 26 -5.02 4.29 -2.60
CA PHE A 26 -5.45 3.14 -1.82
C PHE A 26 -5.24 3.40 -0.35
N ALA A 27 -6.01 2.71 0.47
CA ALA A 27 -5.80 2.73 1.91
C ALA A 27 -4.76 1.67 2.27
N THR A 28 -3.99 1.94 3.30
CA THR A 28 -3.02 0.98 3.79
C THR A 28 -2.80 1.19 5.27
N ASP A 29 -2.49 0.10 5.95
CA ASP A 29 -2.08 0.15 7.35
C ASP A 29 -0.57 0.10 7.50
N TYR A 30 0.16 -0.03 6.41
CA TYR A 30 1.59 -0.20 6.45
C TYR A 30 2.29 1.11 6.18
N ARG A 31 3.49 1.24 6.71
CA ARG A 31 4.33 2.39 6.41
C ARG A 31 5.06 2.12 5.12
N LEU A 32 4.64 2.80 4.09
CA LEU A 32 5.26 2.66 2.77
C LEU A 32 5.99 3.93 2.43
N ARG A 33 7.11 3.78 1.73
CA ARG A 33 7.92 4.90 1.29
C ARG A 33 7.73 5.09 -0.20
N ASN A 34 8.16 6.24 -0.68
CA ASN A 34 8.13 6.49 -2.11
C ASN A 34 8.98 5.46 -2.84
N GLY A 35 8.40 4.85 -3.82
CA GLY A 35 9.11 3.85 -4.60
C GLY A 35 8.97 2.43 -4.10
N ASP A 36 8.36 2.23 -2.94
CA ASP A 36 8.15 0.89 -2.42
C ASP A 36 7.15 0.16 -3.29
N ARG A 37 7.43 -1.09 -3.56
CA ARG A 37 6.52 -1.90 -4.32
C ARG A 37 5.41 -2.41 -3.43
N VAL A 38 4.20 -2.40 -3.98
CA VAL A 38 3.02 -2.76 -3.22
C VAL A 38 2.16 -3.72 -4.01
N GLN A 39 1.31 -4.42 -3.31
CA GLN A 39 0.32 -5.30 -3.92
C GLN A 39 -1.04 -4.98 -3.34
N VAL A 40 -2.07 -5.20 -4.15
CA VAL A 40 -3.43 -4.98 -3.69
C VAL A 40 -3.90 -6.21 -2.93
N LEU A 41 -4.38 -5.97 -1.73
CA LEU A 41 -4.86 -7.04 -0.86
C LEU A 41 -6.34 -7.27 -1.11
N GLN A 42 -6.86 -8.36 -0.55
CA GLN A 42 -8.24 -8.77 -0.82
C GLN A 42 -9.28 -7.77 -0.34
N ASP A 43 -8.95 -7.03 0.68
CA ASP A 43 -9.89 -6.08 1.26
C ASP A 43 -9.81 -4.70 0.63
N GLY A 44 -9.11 -4.56 -0.49
CA GLY A 44 -9.02 -3.30 -1.18
C GLY A 44 -7.91 -2.39 -0.68
N LYS A 45 -7.14 -2.85 0.28
CA LYS A 45 -5.97 -2.11 0.75
C LYS A 45 -4.73 -2.59 0.04
N VAL A 46 -3.65 -1.85 0.20
CA VAL A 46 -2.36 -2.26 -0.34
C VAL A 46 -1.41 -2.59 0.79
N GLY A 47 -0.49 -3.48 0.51
CA GLY A 47 0.54 -3.86 1.45
C GLY A 47 1.87 -3.99 0.75
N PRO A 48 2.94 -4.19 1.51
CA PRO A 48 4.27 -4.29 0.92
C PRO A 48 4.40 -5.56 0.09
N CYS A 49 5.08 -5.43 -1.04
CA CYS A 49 5.31 -6.54 -1.94
C CYS A 49 6.74 -7.02 -1.76
N ASN A 50 6.95 -7.91 -0.80
CA ASN A 50 8.28 -8.37 -0.45
C ASN A 50 8.62 -9.74 -1.00
N SER A 51 7.66 -10.46 -1.50
CA SER A 51 7.89 -11.83 -1.92
C SER A 51 8.42 -11.85 -3.34
N ARG A 52 9.36 -12.73 -3.58
CA ARG A 52 9.88 -12.89 -4.93
C ARG A 52 8.82 -13.42 -5.88
N ASN A 53 7.90 -14.21 -5.36
CA ASN A 53 6.88 -14.84 -6.17
C ASN A 53 5.61 -14.03 -6.23
N ALA A 54 5.54 -12.93 -5.50
CA ALA A 54 4.34 -12.11 -5.50
C ALA A 54 4.34 -11.20 -6.70
N VAL A 55 3.18 -11.04 -7.27
CA VAL A 55 2.99 -10.10 -8.37
C VAL A 55 2.61 -8.77 -7.75
N CYS A 56 3.48 -7.79 -7.89
CA CYS A 56 3.21 -6.47 -7.37
C CYS A 56 2.26 -5.73 -8.29
N SER A 57 1.34 -4.99 -7.71
CA SER A 57 0.37 -4.24 -8.50
C SER A 57 0.90 -2.88 -8.92
N GLY A 58 1.83 -2.34 -8.15
CA GLY A 58 2.39 -1.04 -8.46
C GLY A 58 3.40 -0.64 -7.41
N ARG A 59 3.65 0.65 -7.35
CA ARG A 59 4.58 1.20 -6.37
C ARG A 59 4.02 2.47 -5.78
N ALA A 60 4.34 2.69 -4.55
CA ALA A 60 3.88 3.86 -3.83
C ALA A 60 4.61 5.14 -4.26
#